data_0cd015d25655ceed08b2e78aad971787
#
_entry.id   0cd015d25655ceed08b2e78aad971787
#
_cell.length_a   1.000
_cell.length_b   1.000
_cell.length_c   1.000
_cell.angle_alpha   90.00
_cell.angle_beta   90.00
_cell.angle_gamma   90.00
#
_symmetry.space_group_name_H-M   'P 1'
#
loop_
_entity.id
_entity.type
_entity.pdbx_description
1 polymer ?
#
loop_
_entity_poly.entity_id
_entity_poly.type
_entity_poly.pdbx_seq_one_letter_code
_entity_poly.pdbx_strand_id
1 'polypeptide(L)'
;MTEYCAENYTLQLGYHIVALITILAGGTGSVKLIRGLASQTRELTVISNIGDNIWLHGLYVCPDIDTVIYGLADILDKSQGWGIRNDSFGFIRQMEMLGEQTWFRLGDRDLATHLLRTNMLKNGKNLSEITDWMRNKYAISTKIIPATDNPVETKIITDVGELHIQEFWVKFRGEPKVTDIVYAGAERSRVNPDAIHALKRSKVIIIAPANPVTSIGPILAIKGIRKELILERKKIIAVSPLIGERAISGPAVKYMRALKIQNSPLGVAEYYSDFVGTFIISRTDRNLAAKISRFNIKVYETDITMDDSKDESRLASYLLKQSKSF
;
A
#
# COMPACT_ATOMS: atom_id res chain seq x y z
N MET A 1 -55.39 -32.46 -8.21
CA MET A 1 -54.62 -33.34 -7.31
C MET A 1 -53.30 -33.56 -7.99
N THR A 2 -52.25 -33.00 -7.59
CA THR A 2 -51.54 -32.96 -6.32
C THR A 2 -50.70 -31.68 -6.22
N GLU A 3 -50.93 -30.94 -5.16
CA GLU A 3 -50.04 -29.89 -4.67
C GLU A 3 -48.73 -30.51 -4.19
N TYR A 4 -47.60 -29.91 -4.57
CA TYR A 4 -46.35 -30.18 -3.90
C TYR A 4 -45.77 -28.84 -3.41
N CYS A 5 -45.58 -28.79 -2.11
CA CYS A 5 -45.08 -27.71 -1.31
C CYS A 5 -43.77 -27.14 -1.84
N ALA A 6 -43.77 -25.85 -2.09
CA ALA A 6 -42.55 -25.03 -2.17
C ALA A 6 -42.16 -24.65 -0.73
N GLU A 7 -41.25 -25.39 -0.12
CA GLU A 7 -40.63 -25.03 1.14
C GLU A 7 -39.75 -23.78 0.95
N ASN A 8 -40.09 -22.76 1.72
CA ASN A 8 -39.39 -21.50 1.84
C ASN A 8 -37.96 -21.71 2.39
N TYR A 9 -36.97 -21.75 1.51
CA TYR A 9 -35.59 -21.42 1.89
C TYR A 9 -35.41 -19.90 1.81
N THR A 10 -35.83 -19.24 2.86
CA THR A 10 -35.43 -17.87 3.11
C THR A 10 -33.95 -17.88 3.54
N LEU A 11 -33.05 -17.88 2.58
CA LEU A 11 -31.65 -17.51 2.83
C LEU A 11 -31.68 -16.09 3.41
N GLN A 12 -31.42 -15.97 4.70
CA GLN A 12 -31.04 -14.73 5.35
C GLN A 12 -29.69 -14.27 4.75
N LEU A 13 -29.75 -13.64 3.58
CA LEU A 13 -28.70 -12.76 3.11
C LEU A 13 -28.70 -11.56 4.06
N GLY A 14 -27.87 -11.62 5.08
CA GLY A 14 -27.56 -10.46 5.89
C GLY A 14 -27.13 -9.36 4.94
N TYR A 15 -27.93 -8.31 4.83
CA TYR A 15 -27.55 -7.07 4.17
C TYR A 15 -26.35 -6.48 4.90
N HIS A 16 -25.13 -6.93 4.57
CA HIS A 16 -23.94 -6.20 4.92
C HIS A 16 -24.07 -4.86 4.21
N ILE A 17 -24.20 -3.79 4.98
CA ILE A 17 -24.08 -2.42 4.45
C ILE A 17 -22.71 -2.38 3.78
N VAL A 18 -22.72 -2.39 2.45
CA VAL A 18 -21.51 -2.37 1.64
C VAL A 18 -20.92 -0.98 1.76
N ALA A 19 -20.02 -0.79 2.73
CA ALA A 19 -19.36 0.48 2.93
C ALA A 19 -18.27 0.63 1.87
N LEU A 20 -18.32 1.69 1.07
CA LEU A 20 -17.23 2.09 0.18
C LEU A 20 -15.98 2.38 1.03
N ILE A 21 -14.93 1.60 0.80
CA ILE A 21 -13.66 1.69 1.53
C ILE A 21 -12.56 2.07 0.56
N THR A 22 -11.80 3.08 0.91
CA THR A 22 -10.54 3.39 0.22
C THR A 22 -9.38 3.16 1.17
N ILE A 23 -8.33 2.46 0.69
CA ILE A 23 -7.09 2.28 1.44
C ILE A 23 -5.92 2.89 0.68
N LEU A 24 -5.11 3.72 1.37
CA LEU A 24 -3.81 4.18 0.88
C LEU A 24 -2.78 3.12 1.25
N ALA A 25 -2.03 2.66 0.26
CA ALA A 25 -1.19 1.49 0.40
C ALA A 25 0.10 1.56 -0.42
N GLY A 26 1.16 0.99 0.13
CA GLY A 26 2.44 0.72 -0.50
C GLY A 26 3.20 -0.33 0.30
N GLY A 27 4.02 -1.12 -0.41
CA GLY A 27 4.83 -2.15 0.21
C GLY A 27 4.08 -3.38 0.75
N THR A 28 4.85 -4.35 1.21
CA THR A 28 4.40 -5.69 1.62
C THR A 28 3.48 -5.70 2.84
N GLY A 29 3.65 -4.74 3.77
CA GLY A 29 2.79 -4.63 4.95
C GLY A 29 1.35 -4.29 4.60
N SER A 30 1.13 -3.51 3.54
CA SER A 30 -0.20 -3.12 3.08
C SER A 30 -0.99 -4.27 2.48
N VAL A 31 -0.35 -5.14 1.70
CA VAL A 31 -1.06 -6.19 0.95
C VAL A 31 -1.74 -7.20 1.87
N LYS A 32 -1.20 -7.45 3.05
CA LYS A 32 -1.81 -8.30 4.07
C LYS A 32 -3.17 -7.73 4.51
N LEU A 33 -3.22 -6.46 4.84
CA LEU A 33 -4.47 -5.80 5.22
C LEU A 33 -5.46 -5.70 4.05
N ILE A 34 -4.96 -5.44 2.83
CA ILE A 34 -5.79 -5.39 1.62
C ILE A 34 -6.47 -6.74 1.38
N ARG A 35 -5.76 -7.86 1.49
CA ARG A 35 -6.36 -9.20 1.38
C ARG A 35 -7.43 -9.44 2.44
N GLY A 36 -7.14 -9.07 3.69
CA GLY A 36 -8.11 -9.18 4.79
C GLY A 36 -9.37 -8.36 4.53
N LEU A 37 -9.25 -7.14 4.00
CA LEU A 37 -10.39 -6.31 3.61
C LEU A 37 -11.14 -6.89 2.41
N ALA A 38 -10.44 -7.29 1.35
CA ALA A 38 -11.03 -7.84 0.14
C ALA A 38 -11.82 -9.15 0.39
N SER A 39 -11.45 -9.92 1.43
CA SER A 39 -12.22 -11.10 1.84
C SER A 39 -13.56 -10.76 2.50
N GLN A 40 -13.79 -9.51 2.92
CA GLN A 40 -14.96 -9.09 3.68
C GLN A 40 -15.83 -8.05 2.96
N THR A 41 -15.32 -7.41 1.92
CA THR A 41 -16.08 -6.45 1.11
C THR A 41 -15.67 -6.48 -0.35
N ARG A 42 -16.63 -6.25 -1.24
CA ARG A 42 -16.38 -6.07 -2.68
C ARG A 42 -16.17 -4.59 -3.05
N GLU A 43 -16.49 -3.67 -2.16
CA GLU A 43 -16.43 -2.21 -2.37
C GLU A 43 -15.11 -1.64 -1.82
N LEU A 44 -13.99 -2.25 -2.22
CA LEU A 44 -12.66 -1.83 -1.84
C LEU A 44 -11.95 -1.15 -3.01
N THR A 45 -11.38 0.01 -2.73
CA THR A 45 -10.48 0.73 -3.63
C THR A 45 -9.12 0.89 -2.97
N VAL A 46 -8.06 0.58 -3.69
CA VAL A 46 -6.67 0.79 -3.26
C VAL A 46 -6.09 1.98 -4.01
N ILE A 47 -5.59 2.99 -3.31
CA ILE A 47 -4.73 4.03 -3.87
C ILE A 47 -3.30 3.59 -3.61
N SER A 48 -2.60 3.21 -4.68
CA SER A 48 -1.28 2.60 -4.60
C SER A 48 -0.15 3.61 -4.71
N ASN A 49 0.91 3.38 -3.93
CA ASN A 49 2.19 4.07 -4.07
C ASN A 49 2.78 3.86 -5.47
N ILE A 50 3.41 4.91 -5.96
CA ILE A 50 4.10 4.93 -7.27
C ILE A 50 5.56 5.42 -7.13
N GLY A 51 5.94 5.88 -5.95
CA GLY A 51 7.27 6.43 -5.69
C GLY A 51 8.41 5.42 -5.76
N ASP A 52 8.07 4.13 -5.74
CA ASP A 52 9.00 3.01 -5.84
C ASP A 52 9.17 2.48 -7.27
N ASN A 53 8.38 3.03 -8.23
CA ASN A 53 8.45 2.62 -9.63
C ASN A 53 9.81 2.97 -10.22
N ILE A 54 10.37 2.06 -11.04
CA ILE A 54 11.72 2.19 -11.58
C ILE A 54 11.83 1.64 -13.00
N TRP A 55 12.69 2.27 -13.80
CA TRP A 55 13.12 1.73 -15.09
C TRP A 55 14.34 0.82 -14.88
N LEU A 56 14.20 -0.46 -15.22
CA LEU A 56 15.27 -1.46 -15.13
C LEU A 56 15.34 -2.28 -16.42
N HIS A 57 16.52 -2.41 -17.01
CA HIS A 57 16.75 -3.14 -18.27
C HIS A 57 15.77 -2.73 -19.38
N GLY A 58 15.39 -1.44 -19.42
CA GLY A 58 14.41 -0.92 -20.39
C GLY A 58 12.95 -1.27 -20.09
N LEU A 59 12.66 -1.86 -18.96
CA LEU A 59 11.32 -2.23 -18.48
C LEU A 59 10.86 -1.32 -17.34
N TYR A 60 9.58 -0.98 -17.34
CA TYR A 60 8.96 -0.20 -16.26
C TYR A 60 8.39 -1.13 -15.18
N VAL A 61 9.02 -1.14 -14.04
CA VAL A 61 8.70 -1.99 -12.88
C VAL A 61 7.94 -1.17 -11.86
N CYS A 62 6.80 -1.69 -11.36
CA CYS A 62 5.93 -1.02 -10.40
C CYS A 62 5.73 -1.90 -9.16
N PRO A 63 6.72 -1.99 -8.25
CA PRO A 63 6.75 -3.01 -7.19
C PRO A 63 5.51 -3.03 -6.31
N ASP A 64 4.99 -1.87 -5.90
CA ASP A 64 3.85 -1.78 -4.98
C ASP A 64 2.53 -2.14 -5.67
N ILE A 65 2.32 -1.67 -6.90
CA ILE A 65 1.14 -2.02 -7.71
C ILE A 65 1.11 -3.54 -7.95
N ASP A 66 2.25 -4.10 -8.35
CA ASP A 66 2.37 -5.53 -8.66
C ASP A 66 2.16 -6.40 -7.42
N THR A 67 2.73 -5.99 -6.27
CA THR A 67 2.51 -6.67 -4.99
C THR A 67 1.03 -6.70 -4.60
N VAL A 68 0.29 -5.61 -4.82
CA VAL A 68 -1.17 -5.57 -4.58
C VAL A 68 -1.91 -6.49 -5.55
N ILE A 69 -1.60 -6.43 -6.85
CA ILE A 69 -2.22 -7.31 -7.86
C ILE A 69 -1.94 -8.78 -7.55
N TYR A 70 -0.67 -9.13 -7.32
CA TYR A 70 -0.29 -10.52 -7.03
C TYR A 70 -0.86 -11.04 -5.72
N GLY A 71 -0.94 -10.16 -4.71
CA GLY A 71 -1.55 -10.47 -3.42
C GLY A 71 -3.03 -10.78 -3.52
N LEU A 72 -3.78 -9.99 -4.29
CA LEU A 72 -5.22 -10.18 -4.51
C LEU A 72 -5.53 -11.34 -5.46
N ALA A 73 -4.64 -11.64 -6.39
CA ALA A 73 -4.72 -12.80 -7.28
C ALA A 73 -4.25 -14.12 -6.62
N ASP A 74 -3.80 -14.07 -5.35
CA ASP A 74 -3.20 -15.19 -4.59
C ASP A 74 -2.02 -15.88 -5.29
N ILE A 75 -1.25 -15.13 -6.08
CA ILE A 75 -0.02 -15.61 -6.74
C ILE A 75 1.25 -15.00 -6.17
N LEU A 76 1.15 -14.07 -5.21
CA LEU A 76 2.30 -13.45 -4.54
C LEU A 76 3.15 -14.50 -3.83
N ASP A 77 4.47 -14.39 -3.93
CA ASP A 77 5.38 -15.13 -3.05
C ASP A 77 5.33 -14.51 -1.64
N LYS A 78 4.56 -15.15 -0.76
CA LYS A 78 4.33 -14.68 0.61
C LYS A 78 5.60 -14.78 1.49
N SER A 79 6.56 -15.63 1.11
CA SER A 79 7.81 -15.81 1.85
C SER A 79 8.80 -14.67 1.61
N GLN A 80 8.85 -14.17 0.38
CA GLN A 80 9.68 -13.02 -0.01
C GLN A 80 8.93 -11.68 0.19
N GLY A 81 7.58 -11.70 0.11
CA GLY A 81 6.74 -10.52 0.15
C GLY A 81 6.70 -9.73 -1.15
N TRP A 82 7.30 -10.25 -2.24
CA TRP A 82 7.33 -9.67 -3.59
C TRP A 82 7.43 -10.77 -4.66
N GLY A 83 7.13 -10.42 -5.90
CA GLY A 83 7.22 -11.34 -7.03
C GLY A 83 6.14 -12.42 -7.04
N ILE A 84 6.22 -13.32 -8.02
CA ILE A 84 5.25 -14.40 -8.22
C ILE A 84 5.75 -15.68 -7.55
N ARG A 85 4.87 -16.37 -6.81
CA ARG A 85 5.17 -17.64 -6.15
C ARG A 85 5.65 -18.70 -7.15
N ASN A 86 6.72 -19.41 -6.80
CA ASN A 86 7.34 -20.44 -7.63
C ASN A 86 7.79 -19.92 -9.01
N ASP A 87 8.26 -18.66 -9.06
CA ASP A 87 8.84 -18.12 -10.29
C ASP A 87 10.26 -18.64 -10.50
N SER A 88 10.69 -18.68 -11.74
CA SER A 88 12.06 -18.99 -12.13
C SER A 88 12.85 -17.71 -12.41
N PHE A 89 14.17 -17.82 -12.54
CA PHE A 89 15.09 -16.68 -12.72
C PHE A 89 16.06 -16.94 -13.87
N GLY A 90 15.59 -17.57 -14.95
CA GLY A 90 16.39 -17.89 -16.12
C GLY A 90 16.91 -16.64 -16.83
N PHE A 91 16.04 -15.65 -17.01
CA PHE A 91 16.39 -14.36 -17.61
C PHE A 91 17.52 -13.67 -16.82
N ILE A 92 17.37 -13.52 -15.50
CA ILE A 92 18.37 -12.84 -14.66
C ILE A 92 19.72 -13.56 -14.70
N ARG A 93 19.73 -14.90 -14.65
CA ARG A 93 20.98 -15.67 -14.77
C ARG A 93 21.64 -15.46 -16.13
N GLN A 94 20.85 -15.36 -17.21
CA GLN A 94 21.40 -15.10 -18.54
C GLN A 94 21.96 -13.68 -18.64
N MET A 95 21.30 -12.67 -18.05
CA MET A 95 21.82 -11.30 -17.98
C MET A 95 23.14 -11.24 -17.22
N GLU A 96 23.25 -11.95 -16.10
CA GLU A 96 24.48 -12.05 -15.32
C GLU A 96 25.62 -12.69 -16.11
N MET A 97 25.35 -13.76 -16.85
CA MET A 97 26.32 -14.39 -17.77
C MET A 97 26.80 -13.45 -18.85
N LEU A 98 25.96 -12.51 -19.31
CA LEU A 98 26.31 -11.48 -20.29
C LEU A 98 27.02 -10.26 -19.68
N GLY A 99 27.27 -10.27 -18.36
CA GLY A 99 27.99 -9.20 -17.67
C GLY A 99 27.12 -8.02 -17.21
N GLU A 100 25.81 -8.13 -17.29
CA GLU A 100 24.88 -7.09 -16.87
C GLU A 100 24.69 -7.07 -15.33
N GLN A 101 24.33 -5.90 -14.81
CA GLN A 101 24.02 -5.77 -13.39
C GLN A 101 22.66 -6.39 -13.05
N THR A 102 22.63 -7.36 -12.14
CA THR A 102 21.44 -8.13 -11.75
C THR A 102 21.06 -7.95 -10.27
N TRP A 103 21.38 -6.78 -9.72
CA TRP A 103 21.08 -6.47 -8.31
C TRP A 103 19.59 -6.48 -7.98
N PHE A 104 18.72 -6.18 -8.97
CA PHE A 104 17.28 -6.28 -8.82
C PHE A 104 16.78 -7.58 -9.47
N ARG A 105 16.28 -8.48 -8.66
CA ARG A 105 15.85 -9.80 -9.15
C ARG A 105 14.44 -9.71 -9.72
N LEU A 106 14.30 -10.07 -10.99
CA LEU A 106 13.03 -10.23 -11.71
C LEU A 106 12.83 -11.71 -12.03
N GLY A 107 11.69 -12.27 -11.63
CA GLY A 107 11.30 -13.61 -12.02
C GLY A 107 10.87 -13.65 -13.50
N ASP A 108 10.96 -14.83 -14.13
CA ASP A 108 10.64 -15.00 -15.56
C ASP A 108 9.16 -14.73 -15.86
N ARG A 109 8.24 -15.09 -14.93
CA ARG A 109 6.81 -14.78 -15.03
C ARG A 109 6.53 -13.31 -14.73
N ASP A 110 7.18 -12.76 -13.72
CA ASP A 110 7.10 -11.36 -13.35
C ASP A 110 7.60 -10.46 -14.50
N LEU A 111 8.65 -10.89 -15.20
CA LEU A 111 9.18 -10.22 -16.39
C LEU A 111 8.10 -10.01 -17.46
N ALA A 112 7.19 -10.97 -17.66
CA ALA A 112 6.09 -10.82 -18.63
C ALA A 112 5.17 -9.64 -18.26
N THR A 113 4.90 -9.43 -16.96
CA THR A 113 4.15 -8.28 -16.46
C THR A 113 4.82 -6.95 -16.83
N HIS A 114 6.11 -6.84 -16.57
CA HIS A 114 6.87 -5.61 -16.84
C HIS A 114 7.01 -5.34 -18.35
N LEU A 115 7.20 -6.39 -19.16
CA LEU A 115 7.27 -6.29 -20.61
C LEU A 115 5.95 -5.78 -21.20
N LEU A 116 4.83 -6.38 -20.79
CA LEU A 116 3.50 -5.96 -21.26
C LEU A 116 3.18 -4.53 -20.84
N ARG A 117 3.43 -4.18 -19.57
CA ARG A 117 3.28 -2.80 -19.07
C ARG A 117 4.09 -1.82 -19.89
N THR A 118 5.37 -2.11 -20.09
CA THR A 118 6.28 -1.24 -20.84
C THR A 118 5.82 -1.04 -22.28
N ASN A 119 5.39 -2.12 -22.93
CA ASN A 119 4.87 -2.05 -24.30
C ASN A 119 3.56 -1.21 -24.36
N MET A 120 2.65 -1.38 -23.42
CA MET A 120 1.42 -0.60 -23.36
C MET A 120 1.70 0.90 -23.11
N LEU A 121 2.67 1.24 -22.23
CA LEU A 121 3.14 2.62 -22.02
C LEU A 121 3.70 3.22 -23.32
N LYS A 122 4.55 2.48 -24.04
CA LYS A 122 5.09 2.92 -25.33
C LYS A 122 4.01 3.13 -26.41
N ASN A 123 2.89 2.42 -26.28
CA ASN A 123 1.71 2.57 -27.15
C ASN A 123 0.71 3.63 -26.64
N GLY A 124 1.12 4.50 -25.72
CA GLY A 124 0.35 5.66 -25.28
C GLY A 124 -0.70 5.39 -24.20
N LYS A 125 -0.74 4.18 -23.61
CA LYS A 125 -1.57 3.91 -22.44
C LYS A 125 -0.95 4.55 -21.20
N ASN A 126 -1.79 5.05 -20.29
CA ASN A 126 -1.33 5.54 -18.99
C ASN A 126 -1.29 4.40 -17.96
N LEU A 127 -0.63 4.64 -16.81
CA LEU A 127 -0.43 3.62 -15.78
C LEU A 127 -1.75 3.13 -15.18
N SER A 128 -2.74 4.00 -15.04
CA SER A 128 -4.08 3.66 -14.54
C SER A 128 -4.82 2.70 -15.46
N GLU A 129 -4.80 2.95 -16.78
CA GLU A 129 -5.40 2.05 -17.78
C GLU A 129 -4.73 0.67 -17.76
N ILE A 130 -3.41 0.65 -17.62
CA ILE A 130 -2.64 -0.60 -17.58
C ILE A 130 -2.93 -1.36 -16.30
N THR A 131 -2.96 -0.68 -15.15
CA THR A 131 -3.28 -1.30 -13.86
C THR A 131 -4.69 -1.88 -13.86
N ASP A 132 -5.66 -1.18 -14.42
CA ASP A 132 -7.04 -1.66 -14.55
C ASP A 132 -7.13 -2.86 -15.50
N TRP A 133 -6.42 -2.82 -16.63
CA TRP A 133 -6.32 -3.96 -17.54
C TRP A 133 -5.74 -5.20 -16.85
N MET A 134 -4.64 -5.02 -16.09
CA MET A 134 -3.98 -6.13 -15.39
C MET A 134 -4.89 -6.74 -14.32
N ARG A 135 -5.52 -5.92 -13.45
CA ARG A 135 -6.43 -6.45 -12.43
C ARG A 135 -7.60 -7.24 -13.04
N ASN A 136 -8.13 -6.78 -14.21
CA ASN A 136 -9.19 -7.50 -14.92
C ASN A 136 -8.71 -8.85 -15.46
N LYS A 137 -7.45 -8.95 -15.95
CA LYS A 137 -6.86 -10.22 -16.39
C LYS A 137 -6.73 -11.24 -15.25
N TYR A 138 -6.52 -10.78 -14.03
CA TYR A 138 -6.50 -11.62 -12.83
C TYR A 138 -7.87 -11.75 -12.14
N ALA A 139 -8.96 -11.29 -12.77
CA ALA A 139 -10.32 -11.31 -12.22
C ALA A 139 -10.44 -10.68 -10.81
N ILE A 140 -9.64 -9.65 -10.52
CA ILE A 140 -9.65 -8.92 -9.26
C ILE A 140 -10.79 -7.91 -9.28
N SER A 141 -11.73 -8.00 -8.33
CA SER A 141 -12.86 -7.06 -8.18
C SER A 141 -12.44 -5.74 -7.54
N THR A 142 -11.46 -5.75 -6.65
CA THR A 142 -10.93 -4.55 -5.99
C THR A 142 -10.36 -3.56 -7.00
N LYS A 143 -10.78 -2.30 -6.94
CA LYS A 143 -10.21 -1.24 -7.79
C LYS A 143 -8.82 -0.87 -7.28
N ILE A 144 -7.83 -0.85 -8.17
CA ILE A 144 -6.44 -0.46 -7.85
C ILE A 144 -6.10 0.78 -8.69
N ILE A 145 -5.80 1.88 -8.02
CA ILE A 145 -5.57 3.18 -8.64
C ILE A 145 -4.16 3.64 -8.29
N PRO A 146 -3.26 3.84 -9.26
CA PRO A 146 -2.03 4.58 -9.04
C PRO A 146 -2.36 5.99 -8.51
N ALA A 147 -1.64 6.46 -7.50
CA ALA A 147 -1.89 7.79 -6.93
C ALA A 147 -1.78 8.92 -7.97
N THR A 148 -0.97 8.71 -9.01
CA THR A 148 -0.84 9.54 -10.20
C THR A 148 -0.34 8.71 -11.39
N ASP A 149 -0.64 9.15 -12.60
CA ASP A 149 -0.07 8.61 -13.85
C ASP A 149 1.26 9.31 -14.23
N ASN A 150 1.61 10.39 -13.54
CA ASN A 150 2.86 11.09 -13.80
C ASN A 150 4.03 10.37 -13.09
N PRO A 151 5.24 10.45 -13.63
CA PRO A 151 6.43 9.91 -12.98
C PRO A 151 6.69 10.61 -11.64
N VAL A 152 6.79 9.82 -10.58
CA VAL A 152 7.22 10.26 -9.25
C VAL A 152 8.18 9.20 -8.73
N GLU A 153 9.32 9.63 -8.20
CA GLU A 153 10.35 8.74 -7.68
C GLU A 153 10.72 9.12 -6.25
N THR A 154 10.80 8.14 -5.37
CA THR A 154 11.37 8.33 -4.04
C THR A 154 12.90 8.30 -4.14
N LYS A 155 13.52 9.44 -3.92
CA LYS A 155 14.98 9.62 -3.90
C LYS A 155 15.46 9.66 -2.46
N ILE A 156 16.46 8.84 -2.16
CA ILE A 156 17.12 8.78 -0.86
C ILE A 156 18.42 9.56 -0.97
N ILE A 157 18.54 10.64 -0.24
CA ILE A 157 19.77 11.43 -0.16
C ILE A 157 20.67 10.81 0.91
N THR A 158 21.85 10.42 0.53
CA THR A 158 22.78 9.70 1.39
C THR A 158 24.17 10.37 1.41
N ASP A 159 25.02 9.90 2.30
CA ASP A 159 26.44 10.28 2.35
C ASP A 159 27.26 9.83 1.13
N VAL A 160 26.72 8.92 0.30
CA VAL A 160 27.35 8.47 -0.95
C VAL A 160 26.67 9.06 -2.21
N GLY A 161 25.68 9.95 -2.04
CA GLY A 161 24.96 10.60 -3.11
C GLY A 161 23.46 10.32 -3.09
N GLU A 162 22.79 10.77 -4.16
CA GLU A 162 21.35 10.53 -4.37
C GLU A 162 21.14 9.13 -4.99
N LEU A 163 20.26 8.33 -4.39
CA LEU A 163 19.92 6.99 -4.83
C LEU A 163 18.41 6.86 -5.02
N HIS A 164 17.97 6.11 -6.03
CA HIS A 164 16.59 5.66 -6.09
C HIS A 164 16.30 4.72 -4.90
N ILE A 165 15.08 4.73 -4.36
CA ILE A 165 14.72 3.90 -3.20
C ILE A 165 15.05 2.42 -3.41
N GLN A 166 14.85 1.89 -4.61
CA GLN A 166 15.16 0.50 -4.95
C GLN A 166 16.67 0.24 -4.99
N GLU A 167 17.47 1.18 -5.49
CA GLU A 167 18.92 1.07 -5.42
C GLU A 167 19.39 1.09 -3.97
N PHE A 168 18.92 2.06 -3.20
CA PHE A 168 19.26 2.16 -1.78
C PHE A 168 18.94 0.87 -1.03
N TRP A 169 17.73 0.33 -1.23
CA TRP A 169 17.25 -0.81 -0.47
C TRP A 169 17.79 -2.14 -0.97
N VAL A 170 17.77 -2.38 -2.29
CA VAL A 170 18.12 -3.69 -2.87
C VAL A 170 19.62 -3.77 -3.19
N LYS A 171 20.15 -2.79 -3.95
CA LYS A 171 21.57 -2.79 -4.37
C LYS A 171 22.51 -2.52 -3.20
N PHE A 172 22.22 -1.47 -2.42
CA PHE A 172 23.05 -1.05 -1.28
C PHE A 172 22.59 -1.62 0.06
N ARG A 173 21.57 -2.50 0.09
CA ARG A 173 21.03 -3.17 1.28
C ARG A 173 20.66 -2.20 2.42
N GLY A 174 20.34 -0.94 2.06
CA GLY A 174 20.05 0.10 3.03
C GLY A 174 21.24 0.53 3.89
N GLU A 175 22.49 0.24 3.51
CA GLU A 175 23.69 0.53 4.32
C GLU A 175 24.01 2.02 4.38
N PRO A 176 23.97 2.82 3.28
CA PRO A 176 24.34 4.23 3.32
C PRO A 176 23.55 5.02 4.37
N LYS A 177 24.19 6.05 4.91
CA LYS A 177 23.54 6.94 5.88
C LYS A 177 22.58 7.86 5.19
N VAL A 178 21.30 7.76 5.53
CA VAL A 178 20.24 8.64 4.98
C VAL A 178 20.31 10.00 5.66
N THR A 179 20.36 11.07 4.86
CA THR A 179 20.36 12.45 5.33
C THR A 179 19.06 13.17 5.02
N ASP A 180 18.39 12.83 3.89
CA ASP A 180 17.10 13.39 3.51
C ASP A 180 16.37 12.47 2.53
N ILE A 181 15.10 12.77 2.25
CA ILE A 181 14.25 12.03 1.30
C ILE A 181 13.45 13.02 0.46
N VAL A 182 13.48 12.83 -0.85
CA VAL A 182 12.80 13.68 -1.82
C VAL A 182 11.85 12.86 -2.68
N TYR A 183 10.65 13.35 -2.89
CA TYR A 183 9.67 12.75 -3.82
C TYR A 183 9.75 13.50 -5.15
N ALA A 184 10.75 13.14 -5.96
CA ALA A 184 11.02 13.81 -7.22
C ALA A 184 9.83 13.71 -8.18
N GLY A 185 9.40 14.84 -8.72
CA GLY A 185 8.24 14.91 -9.63
C GLY A 185 6.88 15.12 -8.95
N ALA A 186 6.75 14.88 -7.63
CA ALA A 186 5.46 14.94 -6.93
C ALA A 186 4.79 16.32 -7.01
N GLU A 187 5.55 17.40 -6.87
CA GLU A 187 5.03 18.78 -6.91
C GLU A 187 4.38 19.14 -8.26
N ARG A 188 4.88 18.55 -9.34
CA ARG A 188 4.41 18.78 -10.72
C ARG A 188 3.41 17.74 -11.18
N SER A 189 3.23 16.68 -10.41
CA SER A 189 2.31 15.61 -10.75
C SER A 189 0.85 16.04 -10.56
N ARG A 190 -0.01 15.51 -11.40
CA ARG A 190 -1.47 15.66 -11.24
C ARG A 190 -1.98 14.42 -10.52
N VAL A 191 -2.75 14.64 -9.46
CA VAL A 191 -3.43 13.52 -8.78
C VAL A 191 -4.34 12.78 -9.75
N ASN A 192 -4.41 11.46 -9.62
CA ASN A 192 -5.37 10.68 -10.36
C ASN A 192 -6.81 11.11 -9.97
N PRO A 193 -7.66 11.53 -10.94
CA PRO A 193 -9.03 11.96 -10.64
C PRO A 193 -9.87 10.90 -9.93
N ASP A 194 -9.67 9.63 -10.29
CA ASP A 194 -10.35 8.50 -9.65
C ASP A 194 -9.94 8.32 -8.19
N ALA A 195 -8.69 8.65 -7.83
CA ALA A 195 -8.23 8.62 -6.45
C ALA A 195 -8.97 9.67 -5.60
N ILE A 196 -9.10 10.90 -6.09
CA ILE A 196 -9.89 11.95 -5.41
C ILE A 196 -11.36 11.55 -5.31
N HIS A 197 -11.93 11.01 -6.39
CA HIS A 197 -13.30 10.53 -6.38
C HIS A 197 -13.53 9.42 -5.36
N ALA A 198 -12.60 8.47 -5.26
CA ALA A 198 -12.65 7.40 -4.27
C ALA A 198 -12.59 7.95 -2.84
N LEU A 199 -11.67 8.88 -2.54
CA LEU A 199 -11.56 9.51 -1.21
C LEU A 199 -12.88 10.19 -0.80
N LYS A 200 -13.47 11.00 -1.68
CA LYS A 200 -14.74 11.72 -1.40
C LYS A 200 -15.91 10.78 -1.16
N ARG A 201 -16.03 9.72 -1.95
CA ARG A 201 -17.15 8.78 -1.86
C ARG A 201 -17.03 7.75 -0.75
N SER A 202 -15.84 7.55 -0.22
CA SER A 202 -15.60 6.57 0.83
C SER A 202 -16.35 6.91 2.10
N LYS A 203 -16.96 5.92 2.71
CA LYS A 203 -17.43 5.98 4.10
C LYS A 203 -16.28 5.85 5.08
N VAL A 204 -15.24 5.14 4.68
CA VAL A 204 -14.02 4.93 5.46
C VAL A 204 -12.80 5.02 4.56
N ILE A 205 -11.80 5.74 5.02
CA ILE A 205 -10.47 5.80 4.41
C ILE A 205 -9.49 5.17 5.38
N ILE A 206 -8.72 4.20 4.92
CA ILE A 206 -7.73 3.50 5.73
C ILE A 206 -6.33 3.91 5.27
N ILE A 207 -5.46 4.28 6.20
CA ILE A 207 -4.02 4.35 5.95
C ILE A 207 -3.44 3.02 6.43
N ALA A 208 -2.91 2.24 5.49
CA ALA A 208 -2.34 0.93 5.77
C ALA A 208 -1.14 1.00 6.74
N PRO A 209 -0.83 -0.08 7.49
CA PRO A 209 0.35 -0.16 8.33
C PRO A 209 1.62 -0.32 7.48
N ALA A 210 1.93 0.71 6.72
CA ALA A 210 3.05 0.80 5.80
C ALA A 210 4.01 1.90 6.22
N ASN A 211 5.21 1.89 5.64
CA ASN A 211 6.21 2.90 5.92
C ASN A 211 5.66 4.32 5.69
N PRO A 212 5.60 5.18 6.72
CA PRO A 212 5.00 6.50 6.59
C PRO A 212 5.77 7.40 5.62
N VAL A 213 7.05 7.11 5.39
CA VAL A 213 7.93 7.92 4.55
C VAL A 213 7.97 7.36 3.13
N THR A 214 8.32 6.11 2.92
CA THR A 214 8.57 5.58 1.56
C THR A 214 7.35 4.94 0.90
N SER A 215 6.33 4.55 1.67
CA SER A 215 5.12 3.93 1.10
C SER A 215 3.92 4.89 1.08
N ILE A 216 3.66 5.59 2.19
CA ILE A 216 2.54 6.54 2.29
C ILE A 216 2.99 7.96 1.87
N GLY A 217 4.22 8.34 2.19
CA GLY A 217 4.78 9.65 1.89
C GLY A 217 4.68 10.07 0.41
N PRO A 218 5.06 9.23 -0.57
CA PRO A 218 4.94 9.60 -1.97
C PRO A 218 3.49 9.85 -2.40
N ILE A 219 2.52 9.10 -1.86
CA ILE A 219 1.09 9.33 -2.09
C ILE A 219 0.69 10.70 -1.54
N LEU A 220 1.08 11.00 -0.30
CA LEU A 220 0.76 12.27 0.38
C LEU A 220 1.43 13.49 -0.30
N ALA A 221 2.57 13.29 -0.93
CA ALA A 221 3.32 14.35 -1.62
C ALA A 221 2.64 14.81 -2.92
N ILE A 222 1.75 14.00 -3.51
CA ILE A 222 1.02 14.37 -4.72
C ILE A 222 0.04 15.49 -4.39
N LYS A 223 0.17 16.59 -5.12
CA LYS A 223 -0.65 17.79 -4.91
C LYS A 223 -2.14 17.47 -4.96
N GLY A 224 -2.84 17.78 -3.88
CA GLY A 224 -4.29 17.60 -3.76
C GLY A 224 -4.69 16.43 -2.86
N ILE A 225 -3.92 15.33 -2.76
CA ILE A 225 -4.26 14.18 -1.93
C ILE A 225 -4.32 14.56 -0.44
N ARG A 226 -3.25 15.15 0.11
CA ARG A 226 -3.23 15.52 1.54
C ARG A 226 -4.34 16.53 1.88
N LYS A 227 -4.61 17.48 0.97
CA LYS A 227 -5.71 18.43 1.14
C LYS A 227 -7.07 17.73 1.24
N GLU A 228 -7.32 16.76 0.36
CA GLU A 228 -8.57 15.97 0.39
C GLU A 228 -8.68 15.14 1.67
N LEU A 229 -7.59 14.52 2.11
CA LEU A 229 -7.56 13.77 3.36
C LEU A 229 -7.88 14.67 4.58
N ILE A 230 -7.39 15.90 4.61
CA ILE A 230 -7.72 16.86 5.69
C ILE A 230 -9.23 17.13 5.72
N LEU A 231 -9.87 17.31 4.57
CA LEU A 231 -11.32 17.52 4.47
C LEU A 231 -12.11 16.30 4.96
N GLU A 232 -11.61 15.10 4.72
CA GLU A 232 -12.25 13.83 5.06
C GLU A 232 -11.78 13.24 6.40
N ARG A 233 -11.06 14.01 7.21
CA ARG A 233 -10.35 13.59 8.44
C ARG A 233 -11.17 12.66 9.33
N LYS A 234 -12.45 12.95 9.53
CA LYS A 234 -13.32 12.17 10.42
C LYS A 234 -13.50 10.73 9.96
N LYS A 235 -13.38 10.44 8.67
CA LYS A 235 -13.53 9.10 8.08
C LYS A 235 -12.21 8.32 8.03
N ILE A 236 -11.08 8.91 8.46
CA ILE A 236 -9.75 8.32 8.29
C ILE A 236 -9.34 7.53 9.51
N ILE A 237 -9.04 6.27 9.30
CA ILE A 237 -8.42 5.35 10.26
C ILE A 237 -7.01 5.03 9.77
N ALA A 238 -5.99 5.36 10.53
CA ALA A 238 -4.64 4.90 10.26
C ALA A 238 -4.26 3.76 11.22
N VAL A 239 -3.55 2.76 10.72
CA VAL A 239 -2.98 1.68 11.52
C VAL A 239 -1.50 1.95 11.70
N SER A 240 -1.00 1.86 12.91
CA SER A 240 0.41 2.06 13.20
C SER A 240 1.28 1.06 12.42
N PRO A 241 2.32 1.54 11.71
CA PRO A 241 3.32 0.67 11.10
C PRO A 241 4.39 0.18 12.09
N LEU A 242 4.29 0.60 13.35
CA LEU A 242 5.27 0.31 14.40
C LEU A 242 4.58 -0.34 15.61
N ILE A 243 5.30 -1.23 16.27
CA ILE A 243 5.01 -1.73 17.61
C ILE A 243 6.23 -1.36 18.47
N GLY A 244 6.02 -0.47 19.46
CA GLY A 244 7.13 0.19 20.13
C GLY A 244 7.99 0.96 19.14
N GLU A 245 9.28 0.69 19.13
CA GLU A 245 10.25 1.27 18.20
C GLU A 245 10.53 0.38 16.97
N ARG A 246 9.85 -0.75 16.83
CA ARG A 246 10.10 -1.72 15.76
C ARG A 246 9.06 -1.57 14.65
N ALA A 247 9.54 -1.45 13.41
CA ALA A 247 8.69 -1.52 12.25
C ALA A 247 8.08 -2.93 12.08
N ILE A 248 6.80 -3.00 11.74
CA ILE A 248 6.10 -4.24 11.39
C ILE A 248 6.69 -4.82 10.09
N SER A 249 7.12 -3.95 9.17
CA SER A 249 7.76 -4.34 7.91
C SER A 249 8.75 -3.28 7.45
N GLY A 250 9.87 -3.74 6.88
CA GLY A 250 10.89 -2.90 6.24
C GLY A 250 11.62 -1.92 7.18
N PRO A 251 12.46 -1.03 6.64
CA PRO A 251 13.39 -0.18 7.38
C PRO A 251 12.81 1.21 7.75
N ALA A 252 11.55 1.30 8.14
CA ALA A 252 10.85 2.56 8.40
C ALA A 252 11.64 3.50 9.33
N VAL A 253 12.29 2.95 10.35
CA VAL A 253 13.06 3.68 11.37
C VAL A 253 14.14 4.57 10.77
N LYS A 254 14.88 4.07 9.76
CA LYS A 254 15.99 4.79 9.12
C LYS A 254 15.49 6.06 8.40
N TYR A 255 14.39 5.93 7.71
CA TYR A 255 13.76 7.03 6.96
C TYR A 255 13.07 8.04 7.88
N MET A 256 12.38 7.55 8.92
CA MET A 256 11.75 8.42 9.92
C MET A 256 12.78 9.32 10.62
N ARG A 257 13.95 8.77 10.98
CA ARG A 257 15.03 9.54 11.58
C ARG A 257 15.55 10.65 10.67
N ALA A 258 15.72 10.36 9.37
CA ALA A 258 16.17 11.36 8.39
C ALA A 258 15.20 12.55 8.29
N LEU A 259 13.89 12.29 8.35
CA LEU A 259 12.86 13.32 8.36
C LEU A 259 12.54 13.86 9.78
N LYS A 260 13.34 13.52 10.80
CA LYS A 260 13.16 13.94 12.20
C LYS A 260 11.81 13.52 12.78
N ILE A 261 11.21 12.44 12.27
CA ILE A 261 10.00 11.84 12.82
C ILE A 261 10.42 10.90 13.94
N GLN A 262 9.82 11.04 15.12
CA GLN A 262 10.09 10.16 16.25
C GLN A 262 9.80 8.71 15.87
N ASN A 263 10.74 7.80 16.15
CA ASN A 263 10.61 6.37 15.88
C ASN A 263 9.69 5.67 16.89
N SER A 264 8.39 5.93 16.77
CA SER A 264 7.36 5.35 17.62
C SER A 264 5.97 5.55 16.98
N PRO A 265 4.93 4.83 17.44
CA PRO A 265 3.55 5.10 17.06
C PRO A 265 3.14 6.56 17.31
N LEU A 266 3.67 7.19 18.36
CA LEU A 266 3.43 8.62 18.65
C LEU A 266 3.97 9.53 17.54
N GLY A 267 5.20 9.30 17.06
CA GLY A 267 5.78 10.09 15.97
C GLY A 267 5.03 9.92 14.65
N VAL A 268 4.52 8.72 14.35
CA VAL A 268 3.66 8.49 13.18
C VAL A 268 2.32 9.22 13.34
N ALA A 269 1.71 9.16 14.51
CA ALA A 269 0.46 9.87 14.78
C ALA A 269 0.64 11.39 14.68
N GLU A 270 1.76 11.93 15.14
CA GLU A 270 2.12 13.35 14.99
C GLU A 270 2.27 13.73 13.51
N TYR A 271 2.99 12.91 12.74
CA TYR A 271 3.21 13.12 11.29
C TYR A 271 1.90 13.10 10.48
N TYR A 272 0.88 12.37 10.96
CA TYR A 272 -0.46 12.27 10.35
C TYR A 272 -1.52 13.16 11.02
N SER A 273 -1.16 13.97 12.00
CA SER A 273 -2.10 14.64 12.90
C SER A 273 -3.07 15.61 12.24
N ASP A 274 -2.71 16.16 11.09
CA ASP A 274 -3.55 17.10 10.33
C ASP A 274 -4.71 16.40 9.58
N PHE A 275 -4.55 15.12 9.20
CA PHE A 275 -5.57 14.43 8.40
C PHE A 275 -6.12 13.14 9.02
N VAL A 276 -5.52 12.56 10.05
CA VAL A 276 -6.03 11.34 10.68
C VAL A 276 -6.98 11.66 11.82
N GLY A 277 -8.19 11.09 11.76
CA GLY A 277 -9.19 11.21 12.84
C GLY A 277 -9.12 10.07 13.86
N THR A 278 -8.70 8.88 13.43
CA THR A 278 -8.62 7.68 14.29
C THR A 278 -7.29 6.97 14.04
N PHE A 279 -6.60 6.57 15.11
CA PHE A 279 -5.33 5.88 15.03
C PHE A 279 -5.38 4.56 15.80
N ILE A 280 -5.01 3.46 15.15
CA ILE A 280 -4.99 2.12 15.73
C ILE A 280 -3.56 1.78 16.11
N ILE A 281 -3.33 1.46 17.37
CA ILE A 281 -2.03 1.06 17.91
C ILE A 281 -2.06 -0.36 18.47
N SER A 282 -0.87 -0.95 18.63
CA SER A 282 -0.74 -2.21 19.37
C SER A 282 -1.18 -2.05 20.82
N ARG A 283 -1.74 -3.09 21.41
CA ARG A 283 -2.04 -3.14 22.86
C ARG A 283 -0.80 -2.88 23.72
N THR A 284 0.37 -3.25 23.23
CA THR A 284 1.65 -3.01 23.91
C THR A 284 2.02 -1.54 24.01
N ASP A 285 1.45 -0.71 23.12
CA ASP A 285 1.72 0.73 23.02
C ASP A 285 0.62 1.58 23.71
N ARG A 286 -0.26 0.96 24.51
CA ARG A 286 -1.39 1.63 25.19
C ARG A 286 -0.97 2.85 26.01
N ASN A 287 0.24 2.86 26.56
CA ASN A 287 0.81 3.99 27.30
C ASN A 287 0.97 5.26 26.46
N LEU A 288 0.97 5.14 25.11
CA LEU A 288 1.04 6.27 24.18
C LEU A 288 -0.34 6.86 23.85
N ALA A 289 -1.44 6.17 24.16
CA ALA A 289 -2.78 6.56 23.74
C ALA A 289 -3.14 7.99 24.20
N ALA A 290 -2.90 8.32 25.47
CA ALA A 290 -3.17 9.66 26.00
C ALA A 290 -2.33 10.76 25.35
N LYS A 291 -1.08 10.45 24.94
CA LYS A 291 -0.22 11.41 24.23
C LYS A 291 -0.70 11.63 22.80
N ILE A 292 -1.07 10.56 22.09
CA ILE A 292 -1.60 10.62 20.72
C ILE A 292 -2.93 11.39 20.69
N SER A 293 -3.80 11.18 21.69
CA SER A 293 -5.10 11.88 21.77
C SER A 293 -4.95 13.41 21.88
N ARG A 294 -3.80 13.94 22.29
CA ARG A 294 -3.52 15.39 22.32
C ARG A 294 -3.50 16.03 20.93
N PHE A 295 -3.29 15.23 19.88
CA PHE A 295 -3.40 15.66 18.46
C PHE A 295 -4.85 15.69 17.97
N ASN A 296 -5.84 15.57 18.85
CA ASN A 296 -7.25 15.43 18.50
C ASN A 296 -7.51 14.20 17.60
N ILE A 297 -6.84 13.08 17.91
CA ILE A 297 -6.94 11.78 17.27
C ILE A 297 -7.59 10.81 18.25
N LYS A 298 -8.64 10.10 17.81
CA LYS A 298 -9.25 9.02 18.58
C LYS A 298 -8.34 7.78 18.50
N VAL A 299 -8.00 7.21 19.65
CA VAL A 299 -7.07 6.08 19.69
C VAL A 299 -7.81 4.80 20.07
N TYR A 300 -7.53 3.73 19.35
CA TYR A 300 -7.98 2.39 19.70
C TYR A 300 -6.79 1.43 19.73
N GLU A 301 -6.90 0.42 20.57
CA GLU A 301 -5.86 -0.57 20.81
C GLU A 301 -6.33 -1.95 20.33
N THR A 302 -5.49 -2.63 19.55
CA THR A 302 -5.72 -4.02 19.17
C THR A 302 -4.39 -4.70 18.87
N ASP A 303 -4.43 -5.99 18.58
CA ASP A 303 -3.30 -6.65 17.95
C ASP A 303 -3.28 -6.27 16.46
N ILE A 304 -2.20 -5.60 16.04
CA ILE A 304 -1.99 -5.12 14.66
C ILE A 304 -1.05 -6.00 13.85
N THR A 305 -0.57 -7.11 14.41
CA THR A 305 0.25 -8.10 13.68
C THR A 305 -0.61 -8.87 12.68
N MET A 306 0.01 -9.27 11.58
CA MET A 306 -0.63 -10.04 10.52
C MET A 306 0.36 -11.10 10.03
N ASP A 307 0.40 -12.23 10.70
CA ASP A 307 1.33 -13.33 10.36
C ASP A 307 0.70 -14.31 9.36
N ASP A 308 -0.61 -14.51 9.45
CA ASP A 308 -1.38 -15.37 8.57
C ASP A 308 -2.71 -14.72 8.09
N SER A 309 -3.47 -15.45 7.30
CA SER A 309 -4.76 -14.98 6.76
C SER A 309 -5.84 -14.77 7.82
N LYS A 310 -5.74 -15.45 8.97
CA LYS A 310 -6.68 -15.25 10.09
C LYS A 310 -6.42 -13.90 10.75
N ASP A 311 -5.16 -13.54 10.93
CA ASP A 311 -4.76 -12.25 11.45
C ASP A 311 -5.14 -11.11 10.50
N GLU A 312 -4.92 -11.30 9.18
CA GLU A 312 -5.35 -10.37 8.15
C GLU A 312 -6.86 -10.10 8.25
N SER A 313 -7.66 -11.16 8.34
CA SER A 313 -9.13 -11.06 8.48
C SER A 313 -9.55 -10.48 9.82
N ARG A 314 -8.86 -10.80 10.91
CA ARG A 314 -9.12 -10.28 12.25
C ARG A 314 -8.93 -8.76 12.30
N LEU A 315 -7.80 -8.27 11.79
CA LEU A 315 -7.53 -6.83 11.77
C LEU A 315 -8.50 -6.09 10.84
N ALA A 316 -8.78 -6.64 9.66
CA ALA A 316 -9.77 -6.08 8.74
C ALA A 316 -11.16 -5.97 9.40
N SER A 317 -11.65 -7.04 10.04
CA SER A 317 -12.94 -7.04 10.77
C SER A 317 -12.96 -6.00 11.88
N TYR A 318 -11.85 -5.85 12.60
CA TYR A 318 -11.73 -4.85 13.65
C TYR A 318 -11.88 -3.43 13.08
N LEU A 319 -11.18 -3.11 11.99
CA LEU A 319 -11.27 -1.79 11.34
C LEU A 319 -12.68 -1.52 10.82
N LEU A 320 -13.32 -2.51 10.17
CA LEU A 320 -14.70 -2.40 9.69
C LEU A 320 -15.71 -2.18 10.83
N LYS A 321 -15.47 -2.75 12.01
CA LYS A 321 -16.29 -2.49 13.20
C LYS A 321 -16.13 -1.05 13.69
N GLN A 322 -14.89 -0.54 13.75
CA GLN A 322 -14.65 0.84 14.17
C GLN A 322 -15.26 1.86 13.20
N SER A 323 -15.31 1.55 11.92
CA SER A 323 -15.88 2.41 10.89
C SER A 323 -17.40 2.64 11.00
N LYS A 324 -18.12 1.79 11.73
CA LYS A 324 -19.57 1.95 11.99
C LYS A 324 -19.87 3.08 12.98
N SER A 325 -18.86 3.64 13.61
CA SER A 325 -18.98 4.74 14.58
C SER A 325 -18.75 6.14 13.97
N PHE A 326 -18.72 6.24 12.65
CA PHE A 326 -18.58 7.48 11.87
C PHE A 326 -19.90 7.98 11.31
#